data_052f6fc5394c92144b6ca95e760d31c9
#
_entry.id   052f6fc5394c92144b6ca95e760d31c9
#
_cell.length_a   1.000
_cell.length_b   1.000
_cell.length_c   1.000
_cell.angle_alpha   90.00
_cell.angle_beta   90.00
_cell.angle_gamma   90.00
#
_symmetry.space_group_name_H-M   'P 1'
#
loop_
_entity.id
_entity.type
_entity.pdbx_description
1 polymer ?
#
loop_
_entity_poly.entity_id
_entity_poly.type
_entity_poly.pdbx_seq_one_letter_code
_entity_poly.pdbx_strand_id
1 'polypeptide(L)'
;QTLLTGGFKYGAYIGELHLKTEGSRLIPLSDKMIAVEDLKGDSTIDEGEALREQGIALLKDEVVLPHIPAISVKELAKLSLEAMTRQTGVPVAFTYTGLFVVPFKEGSLTKFDLHECMPHPIHLNKSRFRVSDFKQLLRIFEAQQPELLEKAIRGYGFRGKLFGEILYTGFQFVRGEVVMDGRTLADDEYITFVCPDHMRFVPFFPMIEEKGDNEIIYPDLLRTIIEKELVFKERKNHD
;
A
#
# COMPACT_ATOMS: atom_id res chain seq x y z
N GLN A 1 -1.15 29.90 -21.69
CA GLN A 1 -2.14 28.93 -21.21
C GLN A 1 -1.62 27.53 -21.47
N THR A 2 -1.54 26.68 -20.45
CA THR A 2 -1.10 25.29 -20.56
C THR A 2 -2.35 24.42 -20.72
N LEU A 3 -2.34 23.56 -21.75
CA LEU A 3 -3.38 22.56 -21.95
C LEU A 3 -3.03 21.33 -21.12
N LEU A 4 -3.94 20.90 -20.24
CA LEU A 4 -3.84 19.66 -19.49
C LEU A 4 -4.77 18.64 -20.14
N THR A 5 -4.23 17.47 -20.49
CA THR A 5 -4.99 16.35 -21.03
C THR A 5 -4.56 15.08 -20.33
N GLY A 6 -5.48 14.14 -20.18
CA GLY A 6 -5.18 12.84 -19.57
C GLY A 6 -6.21 11.82 -20.01
N GLY A 7 -5.76 10.59 -20.25
CA GLY A 7 -6.64 9.44 -20.37
C GLY A 7 -7.23 9.07 -18.99
N PHE A 8 -8.38 8.45 -19.00
CA PHE A 8 -8.95 7.85 -17.79
C PHE A 8 -8.07 6.66 -17.33
N LYS A 9 -8.21 6.22 -16.08
CA LYS A 9 -7.43 5.10 -15.56
C LYS A 9 -7.86 3.76 -16.17
N TYR A 10 -6.97 2.77 -16.10
CA TYR A 10 -7.17 1.39 -16.59
C TYR A 10 -7.32 1.24 -18.10
N GLY A 11 -6.91 2.23 -18.88
CA GLY A 11 -7.05 2.16 -20.33
C GLY A 11 -8.51 2.18 -20.83
N ALA A 12 -9.45 2.63 -19.97
CA ALA A 12 -10.87 2.66 -20.33
C ALA A 12 -11.21 3.65 -21.46
N TYR A 13 -10.38 4.69 -21.63
CA TYR A 13 -10.59 5.72 -22.63
C TYR A 13 -9.29 6.11 -23.33
N ILE A 14 -9.40 6.51 -24.59
CA ILE A 14 -8.36 7.17 -25.37
C ILE A 14 -8.77 8.64 -25.54
N GLY A 15 -7.87 9.57 -25.16
CA GLY A 15 -8.04 10.99 -25.44
C GLY A 15 -7.54 11.32 -26.84
N GLU A 16 -8.41 11.85 -27.71
CA GLU A 16 -8.07 12.37 -29.03
C GLU A 16 -8.10 13.89 -28.97
N LEU A 17 -6.97 14.54 -29.29
CA LEU A 17 -6.84 16.00 -29.29
C LEU A 17 -6.38 16.49 -30.63
N HIS A 18 -7.19 17.30 -31.28
CA HIS A 18 -6.83 17.96 -32.54
C HIS A 18 -6.26 19.35 -32.28
N LEU A 19 -5.08 19.59 -32.79
CA LEU A 19 -4.36 20.85 -32.66
C LEU A 19 -4.07 21.45 -34.04
N LYS A 20 -4.15 22.77 -34.15
CA LYS A 20 -3.63 23.55 -35.27
C LYS A 20 -2.36 24.26 -34.87
N THR A 21 -1.38 24.28 -35.76
CA THR A 21 -0.16 25.06 -35.59
C THR A 21 -0.29 26.41 -36.29
N GLU A 22 -0.10 27.50 -35.53
CA GLU A 22 0.01 28.85 -36.08
C GLU A 22 1.32 29.51 -35.64
N GLY A 23 2.32 29.51 -36.51
CA GLY A 23 3.69 29.89 -36.12
C GLY A 23 4.24 28.95 -35.04
N SER A 24 4.62 29.50 -33.89
CA SER A 24 5.10 28.74 -32.73
C SER A 24 4.00 28.34 -31.73
N ARG A 25 2.73 28.62 -32.04
CA ARG A 25 1.60 28.33 -31.14
C ARG A 25 0.83 27.10 -31.58
N LEU A 26 0.44 26.28 -30.60
CA LEU A 26 -0.53 25.19 -30.76
C LEU A 26 -1.89 25.67 -30.28
N ILE A 27 -2.89 25.57 -31.18
CA ILE A 27 -4.26 26.00 -30.90
C ILE A 27 -5.14 24.76 -30.86
N PRO A 28 -5.81 24.47 -29.72
CA PRO A 28 -6.77 23.37 -29.63
C PRO A 28 -7.96 23.64 -30.59
N LEU A 29 -8.30 22.64 -31.39
CA LEU A 29 -9.47 22.68 -32.27
C LEU A 29 -10.63 21.88 -31.69
N SER A 30 -10.34 20.68 -31.19
CA SER A 30 -11.33 19.80 -30.57
C SER A 30 -10.65 18.80 -29.68
N ASP A 31 -11.39 18.30 -28.72
CA ASP A 31 -11.04 17.15 -27.86
C ASP A 31 -12.18 16.14 -27.86
N LYS A 32 -11.85 14.89 -27.72
CA LYS A 32 -12.80 13.79 -27.63
C LYS A 32 -12.26 12.69 -26.73
N MET A 33 -13.12 12.15 -25.87
CA MET A 33 -12.86 10.91 -25.14
C MET A 33 -13.54 9.75 -25.86
N ILE A 34 -12.76 8.73 -26.24
CA ILE A 34 -13.23 7.53 -26.93
C ILE A 34 -13.16 6.38 -25.94
N ALA A 35 -14.29 5.74 -25.66
CA ALA A 35 -14.28 4.54 -24.83
C ALA A 35 -13.59 3.39 -25.58
N VAL A 36 -12.67 2.70 -24.91
CA VAL A 36 -11.91 1.60 -25.55
C VAL A 36 -12.83 0.44 -25.93
N GLU A 37 -13.91 0.23 -25.16
CA GLU A 37 -14.94 -0.77 -25.48
C GLU A 37 -15.67 -0.52 -26.79
N ASP A 38 -15.73 0.74 -27.26
CA ASP A 38 -16.36 1.12 -28.54
C ASP A 38 -15.41 0.94 -29.74
N LEU A 39 -14.12 0.68 -29.49
CA LEU A 39 -13.13 0.47 -30.52
C LEU A 39 -13.16 -0.98 -30.99
N LYS A 40 -13.22 -1.16 -32.31
CA LYS A 40 -12.96 -2.47 -32.93
C LYS A 40 -11.44 -2.68 -32.88
N GLY A 41 -10.97 -3.38 -31.86
CA GLY A 41 -9.56 -3.74 -31.75
C GLY A 41 -9.17 -4.80 -32.77
N ASP A 42 -7.94 -4.71 -33.25
CA ASP A 42 -7.29 -5.83 -33.91
C ASP A 42 -6.80 -6.78 -32.81
N SER A 43 -7.40 -7.98 -32.73
CA SER A 43 -7.06 -8.99 -31.72
C SER A 43 -5.68 -9.66 -31.96
N THR A 44 -4.92 -9.18 -32.93
CA THR A 44 -3.63 -9.76 -33.31
C THR A 44 -2.44 -9.16 -32.57
N ILE A 45 -2.63 -8.22 -31.62
CA ILE A 45 -1.53 -7.70 -30.80
C ILE A 45 -1.31 -8.63 -29.60
N ASP A 46 -0.72 -9.78 -29.89
CA ASP A 46 -0.33 -10.79 -28.88
C ASP A 46 0.96 -10.45 -28.10
N GLU A 47 1.68 -9.41 -28.54
CA GLU A 47 2.96 -9.03 -27.92
C GLU A 47 2.84 -8.65 -26.43
N GLY A 48 1.78 -7.94 -26.08
CA GLY A 48 1.53 -7.53 -24.70
C GLY A 48 1.24 -8.73 -23.78
N GLU A 49 0.48 -9.71 -24.26
CA GLU A 49 0.17 -10.93 -23.51
C GLU A 49 1.42 -11.82 -23.37
N ALA A 50 2.20 -11.99 -24.45
CA ALA A 50 3.45 -12.75 -24.39
C ALA A 50 4.46 -12.14 -23.39
N LEU A 51 4.61 -10.82 -23.35
CA LEU A 51 5.44 -10.13 -22.36
C LEU A 51 4.93 -10.31 -20.93
N ARG A 52 3.60 -10.27 -20.75
CA ARG A 52 2.96 -10.50 -19.45
C ARG A 52 3.23 -11.92 -18.96
N GLU A 53 3.06 -12.92 -19.82
CA GLU A 53 3.33 -14.33 -19.51
C GLU A 53 4.79 -14.56 -19.17
N GLN A 54 5.73 -13.98 -19.92
CA GLN A 54 7.15 -14.04 -19.59
C GLN A 54 7.47 -13.44 -18.23
N GLY A 55 6.91 -12.26 -17.92
CA GLY A 55 7.08 -11.63 -16.62
C GLY A 55 6.53 -12.47 -15.47
N ILE A 56 5.36 -13.10 -15.65
CA ILE A 56 4.77 -14.01 -14.68
C ILE A 56 5.65 -15.24 -14.48
N ALA A 57 6.14 -15.84 -15.57
CA ALA A 57 7.03 -17.02 -15.51
C ALA A 57 8.29 -16.72 -14.71
N LEU A 58 8.97 -15.60 -14.99
CA LEU A 58 10.15 -15.18 -14.25
C LEU A 58 9.89 -15.06 -12.74
N LEU A 59 8.76 -14.45 -12.34
CA LEU A 59 8.41 -14.29 -10.93
C LEU A 59 8.02 -15.62 -10.25
N LYS A 60 7.45 -16.56 -10.99
CA LYS A 60 7.09 -17.90 -10.48
C LYS A 60 8.30 -18.80 -10.31
N ASP A 61 9.31 -18.64 -11.14
CA ASP A 61 10.57 -19.41 -11.05
C ASP A 61 11.40 -18.96 -9.83
N GLU A 62 11.19 -17.75 -9.32
CA GLU A 62 11.87 -17.25 -8.12
C GLU A 62 11.17 -17.74 -6.83
N VAL A 63 11.55 -18.93 -6.37
CA VAL A 63 11.05 -19.49 -5.10
C VAL A 63 11.70 -18.79 -3.92
N VAL A 64 10.86 -18.17 -3.06
CA VAL A 64 11.29 -17.52 -1.81
C VAL A 64 11.43 -18.53 -0.69
N LEU A 65 10.41 -19.38 -0.52
CA LEU A 65 10.39 -20.47 0.44
C LEU A 65 9.78 -21.72 -0.22
N PRO A 66 10.39 -22.91 -0.02
CA PRO A 66 9.90 -24.15 -0.63
C PRO A 66 8.53 -24.57 -0.10
N HIS A 67 8.22 -24.21 1.15
CA HIS A 67 6.93 -24.51 1.77
C HIS A 67 6.58 -23.47 2.83
N ILE A 68 5.32 -23.02 2.81
CA ILE A 68 4.69 -22.23 3.87
C ILE A 68 3.31 -22.81 4.18
N PRO A 69 2.79 -22.66 5.41
CA PRO A 69 1.38 -22.90 5.68
C PRO A 69 0.51 -21.82 4.98
N ALA A 70 -0.78 -22.09 4.87
CA ALA A 70 -1.73 -21.06 4.45
C ALA A 70 -1.71 -19.89 5.46
N ILE A 71 -1.61 -18.64 4.96
CA ILE A 71 -1.57 -17.44 5.79
C ILE A 71 -2.72 -16.52 5.33
N SER A 72 -3.66 -16.27 6.23
CA SER A 72 -4.79 -15.38 5.98
C SER A 72 -4.34 -13.91 5.84
N VAL A 73 -5.19 -13.08 5.23
CA VAL A 73 -4.96 -11.63 5.10
C VAL A 73 -4.73 -10.97 6.47
N LYS A 74 -5.45 -11.39 7.52
CA LYS A 74 -5.27 -10.84 8.87
C LYS A 74 -3.92 -11.25 9.48
N GLU A 75 -3.47 -12.47 9.25
CA GLU A 75 -2.15 -12.94 9.68
C GLU A 75 -1.03 -12.24 8.90
N LEU A 76 -1.21 -12.01 7.60
CA LEU A 76 -0.28 -11.21 6.79
C LEU A 76 -0.15 -9.78 7.32
N ALA A 77 -1.27 -9.17 7.72
CA ALA A 77 -1.24 -7.84 8.34
C ALA A 77 -0.45 -7.86 9.67
N LYS A 78 -0.65 -8.86 10.52
CA LYS A 78 0.15 -9.02 11.76
C LYS A 78 1.63 -9.25 11.45
N LEU A 79 1.93 -10.14 10.49
CA LEU A 79 3.30 -10.39 10.03
C LEU A 79 3.98 -9.11 9.51
N SER A 80 3.23 -8.26 8.81
CA SER A 80 3.77 -6.99 8.32
C SER A 80 4.14 -6.03 9.45
N LEU A 81 3.40 -6.00 10.56
CA LEU A 81 3.78 -5.23 11.74
C LEU A 81 5.13 -5.69 12.31
N GLU A 82 5.31 -7.00 12.47
CA GLU A 82 6.57 -7.58 12.94
C GLU A 82 7.72 -7.28 11.98
N ALA A 83 7.47 -7.42 10.66
CA ALA A 83 8.44 -7.11 9.62
C ALA A 83 8.87 -5.63 9.64
N MET A 84 7.90 -4.72 9.74
CA MET A 84 8.16 -3.28 9.81
C MET A 84 8.96 -2.90 11.06
N THR A 85 8.57 -3.41 12.23
CA THR A 85 9.28 -3.12 13.49
C THR A 85 10.71 -3.67 13.48
N ARG A 86 10.91 -4.87 12.95
CA ARG A 86 12.24 -5.48 12.81
C ARG A 86 13.13 -4.69 11.83
N GLN A 87 12.59 -4.34 10.66
CA GLN A 87 13.35 -3.64 9.63
C GLN A 87 13.80 -2.25 10.07
N THR A 88 12.96 -1.55 10.84
CA THR A 88 13.18 -0.14 11.18
C THR A 88 13.75 0.08 12.58
N GLY A 89 13.67 -0.93 13.45
CA GLY A 89 13.97 -0.78 14.88
C GLY A 89 12.95 0.09 15.65
N VAL A 90 11.88 0.54 14.99
CA VAL A 90 10.81 1.34 15.62
C VAL A 90 9.77 0.38 16.20
N PRO A 91 9.50 0.41 17.53
CA PRO A 91 8.64 -0.57 18.16
C PRO A 91 7.15 -0.39 17.83
N VAL A 92 6.74 0.80 17.42
CA VAL A 92 5.35 1.12 17.11
C VAL A 92 5.12 1.08 15.61
N ALA A 93 4.15 0.27 15.17
CA ALA A 93 3.79 0.16 13.77
C ALA A 93 2.27 0.10 13.58
N PHE A 94 1.81 0.60 12.41
CA PHE A 94 0.44 0.50 11.93
C PHE A 94 0.41 -0.17 10.57
N THR A 95 -0.66 -0.90 10.31
CA THR A 95 -1.01 -1.45 9.00
C THR A 95 -2.52 -1.61 8.89
N TYR A 96 -3.01 -2.11 7.75
CA TYR A 96 -4.42 -2.44 7.58
C TYR A 96 -4.61 -3.63 6.64
N THR A 97 -5.70 -4.37 6.81
CA THR A 97 -5.91 -5.64 6.11
C THR A 97 -6.15 -5.46 4.61
N GLY A 98 -6.73 -4.35 4.16
CA GLY A 98 -6.99 -4.08 2.74
C GLY A 98 -5.74 -3.86 1.88
N LEU A 99 -4.56 -3.80 2.52
CA LEU A 99 -3.26 -3.77 1.85
C LEU A 99 -2.98 -5.06 1.09
N PHE A 100 -3.49 -6.18 1.60
CA PHE A 100 -3.26 -7.53 1.09
C PHE A 100 -4.44 -7.95 0.22
N VAL A 101 -4.22 -8.10 -1.08
CA VAL A 101 -5.27 -8.38 -2.07
C VAL A 101 -5.75 -9.83 -1.99
N VAL A 102 -4.81 -10.75 -1.75
CA VAL A 102 -5.07 -12.18 -1.60
C VAL A 102 -4.24 -12.78 -0.46
N PRO A 103 -4.73 -13.84 0.23
CA PRO A 103 -3.95 -14.59 1.20
C PRO A 103 -2.87 -15.43 0.52
N PHE A 104 -1.86 -15.88 1.29
CA PHE A 104 -0.97 -16.94 0.82
C PHE A 104 -1.63 -18.31 1.01
N LYS A 105 -1.46 -19.16 0.00
CA LYS A 105 -1.90 -20.56 0.05
C LYS A 105 -0.79 -21.41 0.65
N GLU A 106 -1.15 -22.56 1.18
CA GLU A 106 -0.20 -23.59 1.58
C GLU A 106 0.61 -24.07 0.37
N GLY A 107 1.92 -24.24 0.54
CA GLY A 107 2.81 -24.72 -0.49
C GLY A 107 4.02 -23.81 -0.70
N SER A 108 4.62 -23.88 -1.89
CA SER A 108 5.74 -23.02 -2.26
C SER A 108 5.32 -21.56 -2.36
N LEU A 109 6.13 -20.66 -1.77
CA LEU A 109 5.96 -19.21 -1.89
C LEU A 109 6.95 -18.67 -2.92
N THR A 110 6.42 -17.98 -3.92
CA THR A 110 7.22 -17.38 -5.00
C THR A 110 7.17 -15.86 -4.97
N LYS A 111 8.04 -15.21 -5.75
CA LYS A 111 7.95 -13.75 -5.98
C LYS A 111 6.63 -13.35 -6.62
N PHE A 112 6.04 -14.24 -7.43
CA PHE A 112 4.73 -14.02 -8.01
C PHE A 112 3.64 -13.92 -6.95
N ASP A 113 3.64 -14.82 -5.96
CA ASP A 113 2.67 -14.81 -4.87
C ASP A 113 2.77 -13.53 -4.02
N LEU A 114 4.00 -13.09 -3.74
CA LEU A 114 4.25 -11.81 -3.07
C LEU A 114 3.71 -10.62 -3.89
N HIS A 115 3.89 -10.66 -5.21
CA HIS A 115 3.39 -9.60 -6.10
C HIS A 115 1.87 -9.60 -6.17
N GLU A 116 1.23 -10.76 -6.31
CA GLU A 116 -0.23 -10.89 -6.33
C GLU A 116 -0.86 -10.43 -5.01
N CYS A 117 -0.22 -10.77 -3.89
CA CYS A 117 -0.67 -10.35 -2.56
C CYS A 117 -0.55 -8.84 -2.36
N MET A 118 0.58 -8.25 -2.75
CA MET A 118 0.87 -6.82 -2.63
C MET A 118 1.40 -6.25 -3.95
N PRO A 119 0.51 -5.98 -4.93
CA PRO A 119 0.93 -5.50 -6.25
C PRO A 119 1.47 -4.06 -6.23
N HIS A 120 1.16 -3.27 -5.19
CA HIS A 120 1.57 -1.87 -5.10
C HIS A 120 3.02 -1.73 -4.60
N PRO A 121 3.79 -0.78 -5.16
CA PRO A 121 5.12 -0.45 -4.69
C PRO A 121 5.03 0.47 -3.46
N ILE A 122 4.75 -0.14 -2.29
CA ILE A 122 4.55 0.56 -1.02
C ILE A 122 5.87 0.60 -0.26
N HIS A 123 6.29 1.80 0.12
CA HIS A 123 7.38 2.03 1.06
C HIS A 123 6.85 2.19 2.49
N LEU A 124 7.75 2.33 3.44
CA LEU A 124 7.40 2.68 4.81
C LEU A 124 7.54 4.18 5.02
N ASN A 125 6.60 4.74 5.76
CA ASN A 125 6.69 6.08 6.33
C ASN A 125 6.97 5.97 7.82
N LYS A 126 8.04 6.59 8.29
CA LYS A 126 8.35 6.78 9.70
C LYS A 126 7.86 8.17 10.09
N SER A 127 7.09 8.24 11.14
CA SER A 127 6.45 9.47 11.58
C SER A 127 6.70 9.70 13.06
N ARG A 128 7.02 10.94 13.47
CA ARG A 128 7.19 11.33 14.86
C ARG A 128 6.10 12.32 15.24
N PHE A 129 5.32 11.98 16.28
CA PHE A 129 4.19 12.76 16.76
C PHE A 129 4.39 13.19 18.21
N ARG A 130 3.78 14.31 18.60
CA ARG A 130 3.47 14.52 20.02
C ARG A 130 2.44 13.48 20.48
N VAL A 131 2.53 13.03 21.72
CA VAL A 131 1.59 12.03 22.26
C VAL A 131 0.15 12.55 22.25
N SER A 132 -0.07 13.85 22.50
CA SER A 132 -1.39 14.47 22.36
C SER A 132 -2.00 14.32 20.96
N ASP A 133 -1.20 14.55 19.90
CA ASP A 133 -1.64 14.38 18.52
C ASP A 133 -1.81 12.89 18.15
N PHE A 134 -0.93 12.03 18.68
CA PHE A 134 -1.02 10.59 18.49
C PHE A 134 -2.32 10.01 19.10
N LYS A 135 -2.69 10.44 20.32
CA LYS A 135 -3.97 10.08 20.93
C LYS A 135 -5.16 10.52 20.06
N GLN A 136 -5.06 11.68 19.41
CA GLN A 136 -6.09 12.15 18.48
C GLN A 136 -6.16 11.27 17.23
N LEU A 137 -5.01 10.88 16.65
CA LEU A 137 -4.95 9.95 15.52
C LEU A 137 -5.60 8.60 15.86
N LEU A 138 -5.33 8.05 17.05
CA LEU A 138 -5.92 6.80 17.50
C LEU A 138 -7.45 6.88 17.64
N ARG A 139 -7.97 8.01 18.17
CA ARG A 139 -9.42 8.25 18.23
C ARG A 139 -10.05 8.33 16.84
N ILE A 140 -9.33 8.91 15.86
CA ILE A 140 -9.77 8.93 14.46
C ILE A 140 -9.83 7.50 13.91
N PHE A 141 -8.82 6.67 14.16
CA PHE A 141 -8.82 5.26 13.76
C PHE A 141 -10.01 4.50 14.36
N GLU A 142 -10.24 4.62 15.67
CA GLU A 142 -11.38 3.99 16.35
C GLU A 142 -12.72 4.45 15.76
N ALA A 143 -12.89 5.76 15.56
CA ALA A 143 -14.13 6.33 15.04
C ALA A 143 -14.42 5.92 13.59
N GLN A 144 -13.39 5.81 12.75
CA GLN A 144 -13.54 5.46 11.34
C GLN A 144 -13.56 3.95 11.08
N GLN A 145 -13.08 3.13 12.02
CA GLN A 145 -12.94 1.68 11.83
C GLN A 145 -14.22 0.99 11.31
N PRO A 146 -15.43 1.27 11.83
CA PRO A 146 -16.65 0.65 11.30
C PRO A 146 -16.88 0.98 9.83
N GLU A 147 -16.64 2.22 9.41
CA GLU A 147 -16.78 2.64 8.01
C GLU A 147 -15.69 1.99 7.13
N LEU A 148 -14.46 1.92 7.60
CA LEU A 148 -13.32 1.37 6.86
C LEU A 148 -13.47 -0.13 6.57
N LEU A 149 -14.16 -0.89 7.43
CA LEU A 149 -14.44 -2.32 7.22
C LEU A 149 -15.33 -2.56 6.01
N GLU A 150 -16.21 -1.62 5.66
CA GLU A 150 -17.20 -1.75 4.59
C GLU A 150 -16.87 -0.86 3.38
N LYS A 151 -15.99 0.12 3.57
CA LYS A 151 -15.70 1.12 2.55
C LYS A 151 -14.83 0.58 1.44
N ALA A 152 -15.39 0.56 0.24
CA ALA A 152 -14.63 0.27 -0.97
C ALA A 152 -13.61 1.37 -1.26
N ILE A 153 -12.33 1.01 -1.38
CA ILE A 153 -11.29 1.94 -1.80
C ILE A 153 -11.33 2.05 -3.32
N ARG A 154 -11.62 3.25 -3.82
CA ARG A 154 -11.56 3.58 -5.24
C ARG A 154 -10.52 4.66 -5.47
N GLY A 155 -9.66 4.45 -6.45
CA GLY A 155 -8.61 5.44 -6.77
C GLY A 155 -7.27 5.13 -6.11
N TYR A 156 -6.32 6.04 -6.25
CA TYR A 156 -4.95 5.95 -5.72
C TYR A 156 -4.18 4.67 -6.07
N GLY A 157 -4.59 3.95 -7.14
CA GLY A 157 -3.96 2.70 -7.55
C GLY A 157 -4.33 1.48 -6.70
N PHE A 158 -5.19 1.61 -5.69
CA PHE A 158 -5.62 0.47 -4.88
C PHE A 158 -6.37 -0.57 -5.69
N ARG A 159 -5.90 -1.81 -5.62
CA ARG A 159 -6.58 -2.99 -6.16
C ARG A 159 -7.38 -3.73 -5.10
N GLY A 160 -7.18 -3.43 -3.82
CA GLY A 160 -7.98 -3.93 -2.72
C GLY A 160 -9.44 -3.46 -2.82
N LYS A 161 -10.36 -4.30 -2.39
CA LYS A 161 -11.80 -4.00 -2.43
C LYS A 161 -12.22 -3.08 -1.29
N LEU A 162 -11.65 -3.30 -0.11
CA LEU A 162 -11.97 -2.59 1.12
C LEU A 162 -10.68 -2.11 1.79
N PHE A 163 -10.78 -1.03 2.58
CA PHE A 163 -9.67 -0.61 3.43
C PHE A 163 -9.42 -1.66 4.53
N GLY A 164 -10.49 -2.11 5.17
CA GLY A 164 -10.43 -3.17 6.16
C GLY A 164 -10.06 -2.70 7.56
N GLU A 165 -9.57 -3.65 8.36
CA GLU A 165 -9.21 -3.44 9.76
C GLU A 165 -7.83 -2.78 9.89
N ILE A 166 -7.72 -1.72 10.69
CA ILE A 166 -6.44 -1.14 11.10
C ILE A 166 -5.88 -1.97 12.25
N LEU A 167 -4.65 -2.40 12.12
CA LEU A 167 -3.90 -3.10 13.15
C LEU A 167 -2.67 -2.29 13.56
N TYR A 168 -2.25 -2.47 14.80
CA TYR A 168 -1.06 -1.83 15.33
C TYR A 168 -0.34 -2.69 16.38
N THR A 169 0.89 -2.32 16.67
CA THR A 169 1.73 -2.96 17.70
C THR A 169 2.58 -1.93 18.43
N GLY A 170 3.17 -2.35 19.55
CA GLY A 170 4.17 -1.59 20.31
C GLY A 170 3.60 -0.69 21.41
N PHE A 171 2.28 -0.61 21.56
CA PHE A 171 1.63 0.16 22.62
C PHE A 171 0.23 -0.40 22.93
N GLN A 172 -0.36 0.11 23.98
CA GLN A 172 -1.78 -0.09 24.30
C GLN A 172 -2.49 1.28 24.31
N PHE A 173 -3.72 1.33 23.79
CA PHE A 173 -4.57 2.52 23.90
C PHE A 173 -5.75 2.19 24.82
N VAL A 174 -5.70 2.69 26.05
CA VAL A 174 -6.65 2.34 27.10
C VAL A 174 -7.23 3.59 27.71
N ARG A 175 -8.55 3.75 27.67
CA ARG A 175 -9.29 4.91 28.22
C ARG A 175 -8.79 6.26 27.69
N GLY A 176 -8.35 6.29 26.43
CA GLY A 176 -7.85 7.50 25.77
C GLY A 176 -6.37 7.82 26.10
N GLU A 177 -5.67 6.93 26.80
CA GLU A 177 -4.26 7.04 27.17
C GLU A 177 -3.39 6.05 26.37
N VAL A 178 -2.17 6.47 26.02
CA VAL A 178 -1.16 5.63 25.38
C VAL A 178 -0.24 5.06 26.46
N VAL A 179 -0.15 3.73 26.50
CA VAL A 179 0.69 3.00 27.46
C VAL A 179 1.76 2.22 26.67
N MET A 180 3.01 2.47 26.97
CA MET A 180 4.18 1.73 26.45
C MET A 180 5.02 1.22 27.60
N ASP A 181 5.44 -0.03 27.54
CA ASP A 181 6.27 -0.70 28.56
C ASP A 181 5.74 -0.51 29.99
N GLY A 182 4.41 -0.57 30.14
CA GLY A 182 3.72 -0.40 31.42
C GLY A 182 3.64 1.05 31.92
N ARG A 183 4.09 2.04 31.14
CA ARG A 183 4.06 3.47 31.49
C ARG A 183 3.08 4.24 30.59
N THR A 184 2.24 5.06 31.18
CA THR A 184 1.43 6.03 30.44
C THR A 184 2.33 7.18 29.95
N LEU A 185 2.24 7.49 28.66
CA LEU A 185 2.99 8.60 28.06
C LEU A 185 2.29 9.94 28.33
N ALA A 186 3.08 10.98 28.67
CA ALA A 186 2.57 12.32 28.84
C ALA A 186 2.30 12.99 27.49
N ASP A 187 1.36 13.95 27.42
CA ASP A 187 0.91 14.59 26.20
C ASP A 187 1.99 15.38 25.44
N ASP A 188 2.99 15.88 26.16
CA ASP A 188 4.12 16.66 25.64
C ASP A 188 5.31 15.80 25.19
N GLU A 189 5.29 14.48 25.49
CA GLU A 189 6.29 13.54 25.00
C GLU A 189 6.10 13.28 23.50
N TYR A 190 7.06 12.58 22.92
CA TYR A 190 7.04 12.19 21.51
C TYR A 190 7.03 10.68 21.35
N ILE A 191 6.28 10.21 20.39
CA ILE A 191 6.24 8.82 19.95
C ILE A 191 6.60 8.75 18.48
N THR A 192 7.39 7.74 18.11
CA THR A 192 7.73 7.44 16.72
C THR A 192 7.06 6.15 16.31
N PHE A 193 6.45 6.14 15.13
CA PHE A 193 5.83 4.95 14.56
C PHE A 193 6.18 4.80 13.07
N VAL A 194 5.96 3.60 12.54
CA VAL A 194 6.05 3.31 11.11
C VAL A 194 4.72 2.81 10.58
N CYS A 195 4.43 3.16 9.34
CA CYS A 195 3.24 2.71 8.62
C CYS A 195 3.52 2.62 7.12
N PRO A 196 2.66 1.96 6.31
CA PRO A 196 2.70 2.07 4.86
C PRO A 196 2.60 3.54 4.42
N ASP A 197 3.44 3.95 3.47
CA ASP A 197 3.61 5.35 3.05
C ASP A 197 2.31 6.02 2.60
N HIS A 198 1.44 5.27 1.93
CA HIS A 198 0.18 5.80 1.44
C HIS A 198 -0.87 6.08 2.53
N MET A 199 -0.70 5.58 3.76
CA MET A 199 -1.52 6.05 4.89
C MET A 199 -1.33 7.54 5.15
N ARG A 200 -0.15 8.08 4.86
CA ARG A 200 0.14 9.51 4.89
C ARG A 200 -0.64 10.31 3.83
N PHE A 201 -0.85 9.71 2.64
CA PHE A 201 -1.44 10.40 1.48
C PHE A 201 -2.93 10.12 1.27
N VAL A 202 -3.53 9.21 2.04
CA VAL A 202 -4.96 8.92 1.90
C VAL A 202 -5.79 10.00 2.59
N PRO A 203 -6.93 10.42 1.99
CA PRO A 203 -7.82 11.42 2.59
C PRO A 203 -8.35 11.08 3.98
N PHE A 204 -8.24 9.81 4.39
CA PHE A 204 -8.73 9.34 5.68
C PHE A 204 -7.88 9.79 6.86
N PHE A 205 -6.57 9.95 6.67
CA PHE A 205 -5.63 10.26 7.76
C PHE A 205 -4.72 11.45 7.42
N PRO A 206 -5.30 12.61 7.05
CA PRO A 206 -4.53 13.81 6.71
C PRO A 206 -3.62 14.24 7.85
N MET A 207 -3.99 13.92 9.08
CA MET A 207 -3.23 14.23 10.27
C MET A 207 -1.82 13.63 10.28
N ILE A 208 -1.60 12.47 9.58
CA ILE A 208 -0.25 11.90 9.47
C ILE A 208 0.68 12.84 8.70
N GLU A 209 0.18 13.47 7.64
CA GLU A 209 0.93 14.47 6.87
C GLU A 209 1.05 15.79 7.63
N GLU A 210 -0.03 16.26 8.23
CA GLU A 210 -0.13 17.60 8.79
C GLU A 210 0.62 17.78 10.12
N LYS A 211 0.68 16.70 10.94
CA LYS A 211 1.22 16.74 12.31
C LYS A 211 2.51 15.97 12.49
N GLY A 212 2.81 15.06 11.57
CA GLY A 212 3.96 14.19 11.66
C GLY A 212 5.24 14.86 11.14
N ASP A 213 6.35 14.60 11.84
CA ASP A 213 7.67 14.70 11.24
C ASP A 213 7.91 13.39 10.48
N ASN A 214 7.78 13.46 9.16
CA ASN A 214 7.63 12.30 8.29
C ASN A 214 8.90 12.04 7.45
N GLU A 215 9.30 10.77 7.39
CA GLU A 215 10.43 10.26 6.60
C GLU A 215 10.00 9.01 5.83
N ILE A 216 10.14 9.01 4.49
CA ILE A 216 9.94 7.80 3.68
C ILE A 216 11.22 6.96 3.73
N ILE A 217 11.08 5.69 4.07
CA ILE A 217 12.20 4.76 4.20
C ILE A 217 12.41 4.04 2.86
N TYR A 218 13.57 4.26 2.26
CA TYR A 218 14.02 3.65 1.01
C TYR A 218 15.18 2.68 1.28
N PRO A 219 15.51 1.77 0.32
CA PRO A 219 14.85 1.50 -0.96
C PRO A 219 13.77 0.39 -0.89
N ASP A 220 13.68 -0.31 0.25
CA ASP A 220 12.87 -1.52 0.35
C ASP A 220 11.36 -1.25 0.25
N LEU A 221 10.69 -2.06 -0.56
CA LEU A 221 9.23 -2.11 -0.58
C LEU A 221 8.71 -3.01 0.56
N LEU A 222 7.51 -2.73 1.06
CA LEU A 222 6.90 -3.52 2.14
C LEU A 222 6.83 -5.02 1.81
N ARG A 223 6.53 -5.40 0.56
CA ARG A 223 6.54 -6.81 0.15
C ARG A 223 7.91 -7.46 0.30
N THR A 224 8.99 -6.74 0.00
CA THR A 224 10.37 -7.21 0.20
C THR A 224 10.71 -7.33 1.68
N ILE A 225 10.21 -6.41 2.50
CA ILE A 225 10.39 -6.45 3.96
C ILE A 225 9.67 -7.69 4.55
N ILE A 226 8.46 -7.99 4.10
CA ILE A 226 7.71 -9.19 4.51
C ILE A 226 8.41 -10.47 4.03
N GLU A 227 8.93 -10.49 2.82
CA GLU A 227 9.74 -11.60 2.33
C GLU A 227 10.94 -11.89 3.25
N LYS A 228 11.71 -10.86 3.59
CA LYS A 228 12.85 -10.97 4.52
C LYS A 228 12.41 -11.52 5.89
N GLU A 229 11.25 -11.09 6.38
CA GLU A 229 10.71 -11.58 7.66
C GLU A 229 10.30 -13.05 7.60
N LEU A 230 9.67 -13.49 6.53
CA LEU A 230 9.30 -14.89 6.32
C LEU A 230 10.53 -15.79 6.28
N VAL A 231 11.56 -15.41 5.50
CA VAL A 231 12.83 -16.14 5.43
C VAL A 231 13.55 -16.17 6.78
N PHE A 232 13.50 -15.07 7.53
CA PHE A 232 14.09 -15.02 8.88
C PHE A 232 13.38 -15.98 9.83
N LYS A 233 12.04 -16.02 9.84
CA LYS A 233 11.25 -16.91 10.70
C LYS A 233 11.51 -18.38 10.36
N GLU A 234 11.61 -18.72 9.07
CA GLU A 234 11.88 -20.08 8.63
C GLU A 234 13.24 -20.56 9.14
N ARG A 235 14.29 -19.74 9.03
CA ARG A 235 15.61 -20.08 9.57
C ARG A 235 15.58 -20.34 11.08
N LYS A 236 14.85 -19.52 11.85
CA LYS A 236 14.70 -19.69 13.29
C LYS A 236 13.97 -20.97 13.71
N ASN A 237 13.11 -21.51 12.86
CA ASN A 237 12.37 -22.74 13.14
C ASN A 237 13.23 -23.98 12.90
N HIS A 238 14.37 -23.83 12.23
CA HIS A 238 15.31 -24.92 11.92
C HIS A 238 16.57 -24.92 12.80
N ASP A 239 16.80 -23.85 13.58
CA ASP A 239 17.85 -23.76 14.62
C ASP A 239 17.32 -24.18 16.00
#